data_c4053f629dcb08d7c50235429b4e0ed3
#
_entry.id   c4053f629dcb08d7c50235429b4e0ed3
#
_cell.length_a   1.000
_cell.length_b   1.000
_cell.length_c   1.000
_cell.angle_alpha   90.00
_cell.angle_beta   90.00
_cell.angle_gamma   90.00
#
_symmetry.space_group_name_H-M   'P 1'
#
loop_
_entity.id
_entity.type
_entity.pdbx_description
1 polymer ?
#
loop_
_entity_poly.entity_id
_entity_poly.type
_entity_poly.pdbx_seq_one_letter_code
_entity_poly.pdbx_strand_id
1 'polypeptide(L)'
;MSKNELLNKMREQFNGCPLFIDREKGDLDELIGKKVFIESYYKLTGEGGEYYALAFKGYDDKFYLSGGALTELVRDYGDVAKEAEILIMEKVKTKNKRDYRPIRII
;
A
#
# COMPACT_ATOMS: atom_id res chain seq x y z
N MET A 1 8.81 -29.37 1.38
CA MET A 1 8.45 -28.18 2.19
C MET A 1 8.38 -28.60 3.66
N SER A 2 9.05 -27.86 4.53
CA SER A 2 9.02 -28.18 5.96
C SER A 2 7.68 -27.86 6.59
N LYS A 3 7.41 -28.45 7.75
CA LYS A 3 6.20 -28.16 8.53
C LYS A 3 6.10 -26.65 8.87
N ASN A 4 7.23 -26.01 9.21
CA ASN A 4 7.27 -24.61 9.54
C ASN A 4 6.93 -23.73 8.33
N GLU A 5 7.40 -24.10 7.15
CA GLU A 5 7.07 -23.39 5.92
C GLU A 5 5.59 -23.48 5.57
N LEU A 6 5.01 -24.66 5.77
CA LEU A 6 3.57 -24.85 5.57
C LEU A 6 2.75 -24.03 6.55
N LEU A 7 3.14 -24.00 7.83
CA LEU A 7 2.47 -23.22 8.85
C LEU A 7 2.54 -21.71 8.52
N ASN A 8 3.69 -21.24 8.04
CA ASN A 8 3.84 -19.85 7.62
C ASN A 8 2.92 -19.51 6.44
N LYS A 9 2.83 -20.42 5.46
CA LYS A 9 1.90 -20.23 4.34
C LYS A 9 0.44 -20.19 4.78
N MET A 10 0.07 -21.05 5.72
CA MET A 10 -1.27 -21.05 6.29
C MET A 10 -1.58 -19.72 6.98
N ARG A 11 -0.64 -19.21 7.76
CA ARG A 11 -0.80 -17.91 8.42
C ARG A 11 -0.95 -16.78 7.41
N GLU A 12 -0.16 -16.77 6.36
CA GLU A 12 -0.25 -15.76 5.31
C GLU A 12 -1.60 -15.82 4.60
N GLN A 13 -2.09 -17.03 4.34
CA GLN A 13 -3.35 -17.23 3.61
C GLN A 13 -4.57 -16.89 4.46
N PHE A 14 -4.60 -17.28 5.73
CA PHE A 14 -5.79 -17.20 6.57
C PHE A 14 -5.77 -16.05 7.59
N ASN A 15 -4.57 -15.55 7.93
CA ASN A 15 -4.41 -14.37 8.80
C ASN A 15 -3.94 -13.16 8.00
N GLY A 16 -4.09 -13.21 6.67
CA GLY A 16 -3.64 -12.16 5.78
C GLY A 16 -4.41 -10.86 5.94
N CYS A 17 -4.10 -9.92 5.08
CA CYS A 17 -4.66 -8.59 5.12
C CYS A 17 -6.19 -8.62 5.07
N PRO A 18 -6.90 -8.09 6.10
CA PRO A 18 -8.36 -8.05 6.11
C PRO A 18 -8.96 -7.32 4.91
N LEU A 19 -8.23 -6.40 4.30
CA LEU A 19 -8.71 -5.64 3.16
C LEU A 19 -8.97 -6.52 1.93
N PHE A 20 -8.30 -7.67 1.84
CA PHE A 20 -8.48 -8.58 0.70
C PHE A 20 -9.82 -9.31 0.72
N ILE A 21 -10.47 -9.37 1.87
CA ILE A 21 -11.72 -10.13 2.04
C ILE A 21 -12.90 -9.33 1.49
N ASP A 22 -12.98 -8.05 1.80
CA ASP A 22 -14.17 -7.23 1.56
C ASP A 22 -14.00 -6.21 0.44
N ARG A 23 -12.80 -6.09 -0.13
CA ARG A 23 -12.49 -5.01 -1.06
C ARG A 23 -11.85 -5.54 -2.33
N GLU A 24 -12.09 -4.85 -3.43
CA GLU A 24 -11.42 -5.12 -4.69
C GLU A 24 -10.11 -4.32 -4.78
N LYS A 25 -9.14 -4.88 -5.48
CA LYS A 25 -7.89 -4.17 -5.73
C LYS A 25 -8.14 -3.01 -6.67
N GLY A 26 -7.77 -1.81 -6.23
CA GLY A 26 -7.78 -0.61 -7.06
C GLY A 26 -6.42 -0.32 -7.66
N ASP A 27 -6.39 0.61 -8.61
CA ASP A 27 -5.16 1.11 -9.21
C ASP A 27 -4.95 2.56 -8.76
N LEU A 28 -3.77 2.85 -8.22
CA LEU A 28 -3.43 4.21 -7.78
C LEU A 28 -3.51 5.23 -8.92
N ASP A 29 -3.37 4.80 -10.17
CA ASP A 29 -3.55 5.70 -11.32
C ASP A 29 -4.95 6.30 -11.37
N GLU A 30 -5.95 5.62 -10.83
CA GLU A 30 -7.32 6.15 -10.74
C GLU A 30 -7.43 7.33 -9.77
N LEU A 31 -6.46 7.48 -8.88
CA LEU A 31 -6.45 8.51 -7.84
C LEU A 31 -5.51 9.68 -8.17
N ILE A 32 -4.88 9.68 -9.34
CA ILE A 32 -3.96 10.75 -9.74
C ILE A 32 -4.68 12.11 -9.68
N GLY A 33 -4.07 13.06 -9.00
CA GLY A 33 -4.62 14.39 -8.80
C GLY A 33 -5.63 14.50 -7.66
N LYS A 34 -5.93 13.39 -7.00
CA LYS A 34 -6.87 13.37 -5.87
C LYS A 34 -6.11 13.41 -4.55
N LYS A 35 -6.70 14.09 -3.58
CA LYS A 35 -6.19 14.17 -2.22
C LYS A 35 -6.90 13.12 -1.37
N VAL A 36 -6.11 12.29 -0.69
CA VAL A 36 -6.64 11.17 0.08
C VAL A 36 -6.01 11.12 1.46
N PHE A 37 -6.71 10.47 2.40
CA PHE A 37 -6.18 10.14 3.71
C PHE A 37 -6.15 8.62 3.87
N ILE A 38 -5.06 8.11 4.42
CA ILE A 38 -4.95 6.68 4.75
C ILE A 38 -5.86 6.40 5.95
N GLU A 39 -6.79 5.47 5.79
CA GLU A 39 -7.65 4.99 6.86
C GLU A 39 -6.99 3.86 7.64
N SER A 40 -6.43 2.91 6.91
CA SER A 40 -5.71 1.77 7.49
C SER A 40 -4.64 1.28 6.53
N TYR A 41 -3.66 0.57 7.09
CA TYR A 41 -2.60 -0.05 6.32
C TYR A 41 -2.20 -1.38 6.93
N TYR A 42 -1.75 -2.31 6.08
CA TYR A 42 -1.29 -3.64 6.48
C TYR A 42 -0.01 -3.97 5.76
N LYS A 43 0.99 -4.39 6.52
CA LYS A 43 2.32 -4.72 5.99
C LYS A 43 2.29 -6.02 5.21
N LEU A 44 2.88 -6.00 4.03
CA LEU A 44 3.08 -7.16 3.16
C LEU A 44 4.55 -7.28 2.82
N THR A 45 4.97 -8.48 2.46
CA THR A 45 6.34 -8.73 2.04
C THR A 45 6.35 -9.35 0.65
N GLY A 46 7.12 -8.77 -0.25
CA GLY A 46 7.30 -9.27 -1.61
C GLY A 46 8.76 -9.39 -1.98
N GLU A 47 9.04 -9.73 -3.22
CA GLU A 47 10.41 -9.89 -3.73
C GLU A 47 11.23 -8.60 -3.61
N GLY A 48 10.60 -7.45 -3.77
CA GLY A 48 11.26 -6.15 -3.67
C GLY A 48 11.36 -5.61 -2.26
N GLY A 49 10.94 -6.36 -1.25
CA GLY A 49 10.93 -5.95 0.15
C GLY A 49 9.53 -5.71 0.68
N GLU A 50 9.44 -4.88 1.71
CA GLU A 50 8.17 -4.57 2.37
C GLU A 50 7.35 -3.54 1.57
N TYR A 51 6.05 -3.75 1.55
CA TYR A 51 5.09 -2.78 1.04
C TYR A 51 3.79 -2.91 1.84
N TYR A 52 2.79 -2.13 1.50
CA TYR A 52 1.56 -2.07 2.31
C TYR A 52 0.33 -2.16 1.45
N ALA A 53 -0.70 -2.83 1.98
CA ALA A 53 -2.05 -2.69 1.47
C ALA A 53 -2.69 -1.51 2.19
N LEU A 54 -3.27 -0.59 1.44
CA LEU A 54 -3.80 0.66 1.94
C LEU A 54 -5.30 0.76 1.71
N ALA A 55 -6.01 1.24 2.72
CA ALA A 55 -7.39 1.70 2.57
C ALA A 55 -7.41 3.22 2.73
N PHE A 56 -8.09 3.91 1.84
CA PHE A 56 -8.24 5.36 1.91
C PHE A 56 -9.66 5.72 2.35
N LYS A 57 -9.77 6.77 3.13
CA LYS A 57 -11.09 7.29 3.55
C LYS A 57 -11.92 7.68 2.33
N GLY A 58 -13.16 7.23 2.29
CA GLY A 58 -14.07 7.50 1.19
C GLY A 58 -13.99 6.51 0.02
N TYR A 59 -13.11 5.51 0.11
CA TYR A 59 -12.93 4.48 -0.93
C TYR A 59 -13.11 3.10 -0.31
N ASP A 60 -14.27 2.86 0.28
CA ASP A 60 -14.53 1.71 1.15
C ASP A 60 -14.59 0.37 0.43
N ASP A 61 -14.78 0.38 -0.88
CA ASP A 61 -14.89 -0.83 -1.70
C ASP A 61 -13.56 -1.28 -2.32
N LYS A 62 -12.49 -0.52 -2.10
CA LYS A 62 -11.19 -0.80 -2.71
C LYS A 62 -10.04 -0.78 -1.70
N PHE A 63 -9.02 -1.57 -2.02
CA PHE A 63 -7.71 -1.44 -1.39
C PHE A 63 -6.68 -1.15 -2.47
N TYR A 64 -5.56 -0.55 -2.06
CA TYR A 64 -4.49 -0.17 -2.98
C TYR A 64 -3.17 -0.69 -2.45
N LEU A 65 -2.31 -1.17 -3.34
CA LEU A 65 -0.97 -1.56 -2.95
C LEU A 65 -0.06 -0.34 -3.01
N SER A 66 0.70 -0.11 -1.95
CA SER A 66 1.62 1.00 -1.89
C SER A 66 2.78 0.79 -2.87
N GLY A 67 3.30 1.89 -3.39
CA GLY A 67 4.48 1.89 -4.22
C GLY A 67 5.19 3.22 -4.06
N GLY A 68 6.50 3.22 -4.30
CA GLY A 68 7.27 4.44 -4.23
C GLY A 68 7.15 5.16 -2.89
N ALA A 69 6.77 6.43 -2.95
CA ALA A 69 6.73 7.30 -1.77
C ALA A 69 5.69 6.88 -0.73
N LEU A 70 4.58 6.24 -1.12
CA LEU A 70 3.59 5.75 -0.15
C LEU A 70 4.16 4.67 0.76
N THR A 71 4.97 3.77 0.22
CA THR A 71 5.66 2.76 1.02
C THR A 71 6.59 3.42 2.03
N GLU A 72 7.36 4.40 1.59
CA GLU A 72 8.28 5.14 2.45
C GLU A 72 7.53 5.90 3.55
N LEU A 73 6.44 6.55 3.20
CA LEU A 73 5.63 7.31 4.14
C LEU A 73 5.12 6.43 5.29
N VAL A 74 4.51 5.30 4.96
CA VAL A 74 3.95 4.39 5.98
C VAL A 74 5.05 3.72 6.79
N ARG A 75 6.12 3.27 6.11
CA ARG A 75 7.26 2.63 6.77
C ARG A 75 7.90 3.56 7.81
N ASP A 76 8.09 4.82 7.45
CA ASP A 76 8.87 5.76 8.28
C ASP A 76 8.01 6.47 9.34
N TYR A 77 6.72 6.66 9.08
CA TYR A 77 5.85 7.45 9.95
C TYR A 77 4.70 6.67 10.59
N GLY A 78 4.38 5.47 10.08
CA GLY A 78 3.35 4.63 10.69
C GLY A 78 2.00 5.34 10.80
N ASP A 79 1.40 5.28 11.99
CA ASP A 79 0.05 5.83 12.23
C ASP A 79 -0.04 7.35 12.02
N VAL A 80 1.06 8.07 12.15
CA VAL A 80 1.08 9.52 11.88
C VAL A 80 0.76 9.81 10.42
N ALA A 81 1.12 8.89 9.52
CA ALA A 81 0.80 9.03 8.11
C ALA A 81 -0.71 9.11 7.83
N LYS A 82 -1.55 8.57 8.73
CA LYS A 82 -3.02 8.65 8.61
C LYS A 82 -3.55 10.06 8.76
N GLU A 83 -2.78 10.94 9.39
CA GLU A 83 -3.18 12.34 9.62
C GLU A 83 -2.81 13.25 8.45
N ALA A 84 -2.01 12.76 7.52
CA ALA A 84 -1.54 13.54 6.38
C ALA A 84 -2.55 13.49 5.23
N GLU A 85 -2.84 14.64 4.66
CA GLU A 85 -3.54 14.73 3.38
C GLU A 85 -2.53 14.51 2.26
N ILE A 86 -2.78 13.50 1.45
CA ILE A 86 -1.82 13.02 0.45
C ILE A 86 -2.37 13.27 -0.94
N LEU A 87 -1.60 13.97 -1.77
CA LEU A 87 -1.89 14.11 -3.20
C LEU A 87 -1.20 12.99 -3.95
N ILE A 88 -1.98 12.15 -4.63
CA ILE A 88 -1.45 11.05 -5.46
C ILE A 88 -1.01 11.64 -6.79
N MET A 89 0.21 11.32 -7.18
CA MET A 89 0.82 11.82 -8.40
C MET A 89 1.07 10.72 -9.41
N GLU A 90 1.31 11.11 -10.64
CA GLU A 90 1.62 10.20 -11.73
C GLU A 90 2.99 9.55 -11.52
N LYS A 91 3.12 8.27 -11.93
CA LYS A 91 4.41 7.59 -11.91
C LYS A 91 5.43 8.30 -12.78
N VAL A 92 6.66 8.33 -12.32
CA VAL A 92 7.79 8.87 -13.07
C VAL A 92 8.86 7.80 -13.22
N LYS A 93 9.70 7.95 -14.23
CA LYS A 93 10.87 7.09 -14.41
C LYS A 93 12.04 7.66 -13.62
N THR A 94 12.69 6.82 -12.84
CA THR A 94 13.94 7.19 -12.15
C THR A 94 15.13 7.09 -13.12
N LYS A 95 16.29 7.55 -12.68
CA LYS A 95 17.54 7.44 -13.43
C LYS A 95 17.86 5.99 -13.83
N ASN A 96 17.43 5.02 -13.04
CA ASN A 96 17.63 3.60 -13.30
C ASN A 96 16.50 2.97 -14.11
N LYS A 97 15.65 3.78 -14.73
CA LYS A 97 14.50 3.38 -15.55
C LYS A 97 13.46 2.55 -14.78
N ARG A 98 13.41 2.72 -13.46
CA ARG A 98 12.38 2.11 -12.61
C ARG A 98 11.19 3.06 -12.45
N ASP A 99 10.00 2.50 -12.34
CA ASP A 99 8.82 3.28 -12.05
C ASP A 99 8.80 3.69 -10.58
N TYR A 100 8.49 4.96 -10.33
CA TYR A 100 8.37 5.49 -8.99
C TYR A 100 7.14 6.38 -8.91
N ARG A 101 6.30 6.15 -7.91
CA ARG A 101 5.12 6.98 -7.67
C ARG A 101 5.44 8.03 -6.62
N PRO A 102 5.58 9.31 -7.02
CA PRO A 102 5.72 10.38 -6.04
C PRO A 102 4.36 10.71 -5.43
N ILE A 103 4.41 11.36 -4.27
CA ILE A 103 3.25 11.95 -3.60
C ILE A 103 3.62 13.35 -3.12
N ARG A 104 2.60 14.13 -2.79
CA ARG A 104 2.80 15.39 -2.05
C ARG A 104 1.98 15.32 -0.78
N ILE A 105 2.56 15.85 0.28
CA ILE A 105 1.84 16.07 1.54
C ILE A 105 1.35 17.52 1.53
N ILE A 106 0.07 17.68 1.69
CA ILE A 106 -0.58 18.98 1.61
C ILE A 106 -0.49 19.69 2.97
#